data_e8530f2f11a1f10f88f2f79122c7bd0b
#
_entry.id   e8530f2f11a1f10f88f2f79122c7bd0b
#
_cell.length_a   1.000
_cell.length_b   1.000
_cell.length_c   1.000
_cell.angle_alpha   90.00
_cell.angle_beta   90.00
_cell.angle_gamma   90.00
#
_symmetry.space_group_name_H-M   'P 1'
#
loop_
_entity.id
_entity.type
_entity.pdbx_description
1 polymer ?
#
loop_
_entity_poly.entity_id
_entity_poly.type
_entity_poly.pdbx_seq_one_letter_code
_entity_poly.pdbx_strand_id
1 'polypeptide(L)'
;MKKVVFRVDSSTQIGSGHLMRCLTLAAQIKKQHETEIHFICRDLEGNLTSFVEQSGYILHVLPRATMEVGLTGYAAWLTVPWRRDAEETRALLLSIGQADLLVVDSYALDIAWEKELRPLTTRIFVIDDLANRRHDCDILLDQNFYLHQERRYQGLVPETCELRLGPKFALLREEFYEIKKVQRLREGNIRNILVFYGGSDLTNETMKALRSLTTLSLRSVTVNVVVGGSNPHRGEIQDFCRQQSNFCYFCQVSCIAALMNEADLSLGAGGTTIWERHFLGLPSIVTAIAENQIKVCEDCAQVGMIEYLGEAANVSESDITAAVRRHMDVSATPPT
;
A
#
# COMPACT_ATOMS: atom_id res chain seq x y z
N MET A 1 7.17 24.23 17.88
CA MET A 1 6.64 22.91 17.40
C MET A 1 6.38 23.07 15.91
N LYS A 2 6.91 22.17 15.06
CA LYS A 2 6.66 22.19 13.61
C LYS A 2 5.25 21.69 13.31
N LYS A 3 4.61 22.25 12.29
CA LYS A 3 3.31 21.83 11.81
C LYS A 3 3.45 21.02 10.52
N VAL A 4 2.96 19.79 10.53
CA VAL A 4 2.94 18.92 9.37
C VAL A 4 1.48 18.59 9.02
N VAL A 5 1.09 18.89 7.79
CA VAL A 5 -0.27 18.66 7.31
C VAL A 5 -0.26 17.63 6.20
N PHE A 6 -1.09 16.62 6.30
CA PHE A 6 -1.29 15.59 5.28
C PHE A 6 -2.60 15.83 4.54
N ARG A 7 -2.58 15.91 3.21
CA ARG A 7 -3.76 15.84 2.35
C ARG A 7 -3.80 14.45 1.72
N VAL A 8 -4.71 13.62 2.20
CA VAL A 8 -4.84 12.22 1.76
C VAL A 8 -6.28 11.76 1.94
N ASP A 9 -6.76 10.89 1.07
CA ASP A 9 -8.07 10.27 1.15
C ASP A 9 -7.99 8.75 1.21
N SER A 10 -9.07 8.17 1.71
CA SER A 10 -9.38 6.74 1.63
C SER A 10 -10.86 6.56 1.34
N SER A 11 -11.22 5.53 0.60
CA SER A 11 -12.61 5.17 0.32
C SER A 11 -12.69 3.72 -0.13
N THR A 12 -13.90 3.20 -0.37
CA THR A 12 -14.08 1.89 -1.00
C THR A 12 -13.36 1.80 -2.35
N GLN A 13 -13.33 2.90 -3.13
CA GLN A 13 -12.69 2.97 -4.44
C GLN A 13 -11.17 3.19 -4.35
N ILE A 14 -10.72 4.10 -3.49
CA ILE A 14 -9.30 4.46 -3.32
C ILE A 14 -8.53 3.34 -2.60
N GLY A 15 -9.21 2.64 -1.70
CA GLY A 15 -8.61 1.68 -0.78
C GLY A 15 -7.96 2.35 0.43
N SER A 16 -7.22 1.55 1.20
CA SER A 16 -6.55 1.97 2.45
C SER A 16 -5.10 2.40 2.27
N GLY A 17 -4.47 2.06 1.14
CA GLY A 17 -3.02 2.14 0.96
C GLY A 17 -2.43 3.54 1.17
N HIS A 18 -3.05 4.57 0.58
CA HIS A 18 -2.63 5.97 0.71
C HIS A 18 -2.66 6.44 2.17
N LEU A 19 -3.79 6.25 2.84
CA LEU A 19 -3.93 6.66 4.24
C LEU A 19 -2.93 5.92 5.15
N MET A 20 -2.77 4.61 4.97
CA MET A 20 -1.87 3.80 5.80
C MET A 20 -0.40 4.19 5.61
N ARG A 21 0.05 4.50 4.39
CA ARG A 21 1.41 4.98 4.17
C ARG A 21 1.64 6.39 4.73
N CYS A 22 0.63 7.26 4.66
CA CYS A 22 0.68 8.57 5.30
C CYS A 22 0.72 8.48 6.83
N LEU A 23 -0.06 7.60 7.46
CA LEU A 23 0.02 7.34 8.90
C LEU A 23 1.40 6.82 9.32
N THR A 24 2.00 5.97 8.50
CA THR A 24 3.37 5.47 8.71
C THR A 24 4.39 6.61 8.65
N LEU A 25 4.32 7.47 7.63
CA LEU A 25 5.20 8.64 7.51
C LEU A 25 5.00 9.60 8.69
N ALA A 26 3.76 9.84 9.10
CA ALA A 26 3.43 10.68 10.25
C ALA A 26 4.07 10.16 11.55
N ALA A 27 4.01 8.85 11.79
CA ALA A 27 4.63 8.21 12.94
C ALA A 27 6.16 8.35 12.90
N GLN A 28 6.78 8.18 11.73
CA GLN A 28 8.23 8.36 11.55
C GLN A 28 8.66 9.81 11.81
N ILE A 29 7.90 10.80 11.32
CA ILE A 29 8.16 12.23 11.56
C ILE A 29 8.03 12.55 13.04
N LYS A 30 6.96 12.09 13.71
CA LYS A 30 6.71 12.34 15.14
C LYS A 30 7.79 11.74 16.04
N LYS A 31 8.38 10.60 15.63
CA LYS A 31 9.49 9.96 16.37
C LYS A 31 10.77 10.78 16.32
N GLN A 32 11.01 11.50 15.22
CA GLN A 32 12.26 12.24 15.00
C GLN A 32 12.18 13.70 15.46
N HIS A 33 10.98 14.27 15.51
CA HIS A 33 10.77 15.69 15.75
C HIS A 33 9.53 15.92 16.62
N GLU A 34 9.58 16.94 17.45
CA GLU A 34 8.39 17.44 18.14
C GLU A 34 7.51 18.19 17.13
N THR A 35 6.43 17.54 16.70
CA THR A 35 5.57 18.01 15.61
C THR A 35 4.10 17.91 15.97
N GLU A 36 3.34 18.91 15.54
CA GLU A 36 1.87 18.87 15.49
C GLU A 36 1.46 18.34 14.12
N ILE A 37 0.72 17.24 14.09
CA ILE A 37 0.37 16.53 12.86
C ILE A 37 -1.13 16.62 12.62
N HIS A 38 -1.49 17.17 11.47
CA HIS A 38 -2.86 17.32 10.98
C HIS A 38 -3.07 16.46 9.74
N PHE A 39 -4.25 15.87 9.63
CA PHE A 39 -4.72 15.19 8.43
C PHE A 39 -5.95 15.92 7.90
N ILE A 40 -5.96 16.20 6.61
CA ILE A 40 -7.10 16.73 5.85
C ILE A 40 -7.57 15.61 4.93
N CYS A 41 -8.76 15.08 5.19
CA CYS A 41 -9.36 13.97 4.46
C CYS A 41 -10.77 14.35 4.03
N ARG A 42 -11.20 13.98 2.81
CA ARG A 42 -12.59 14.14 2.40
C ARG A 42 -13.46 13.03 2.97
N ASP A 43 -14.70 13.38 3.37
CA ASP A 43 -15.71 12.40 3.75
C ASP A 43 -16.19 11.64 2.50
N LEU A 44 -15.57 10.52 2.22
CA LEU A 44 -15.90 9.62 1.14
C LEU A 44 -16.52 8.33 1.67
N GLU A 45 -17.26 7.63 0.83
CA GLU A 45 -17.89 6.36 1.20
C GLU A 45 -16.83 5.30 1.53
N GLY A 46 -16.95 4.70 2.72
CA GLY A 46 -16.00 3.69 3.21
C GLY A 46 -14.63 4.27 3.58
N ASN A 47 -14.55 5.58 3.91
CA ASN A 47 -13.32 6.17 4.40
C ASN A 47 -12.85 5.52 5.72
N LEU A 48 -11.56 5.66 5.99
CA LEU A 48 -10.89 5.09 7.16
C LEU A 48 -10.34 6.19 8.08
N THR A 49 -10.97 7.36 8.11
CA THR A 49 -10.51 8.53 8.89
C THR A 49 -10.42 8.26 10.39
N SER A 50 -11.20 7.32 10.91
CA SER A 50 -11.11 6.88 12.31
C SER A 50 -9.71 6.37 12.71
N PHE A 51 -8.93 5.83 11.77
CA PHE A 51 -7.54 5.44 12.05
C PHE A 51 -6.64 6.65 12.33
N VAL A 52 -6.93 7.82 11.77
CA VAL A 52 -6.20 9.06 12.05
C VAL A 52 -6.39 9.46 13.52
N GLU A 53 -7.65 9.48 13.97
CA GLU A 53 -8.00 9.81 15.36
C GLU A 53 -7.45 8.79 16.35
N GLN A 54 -7.57 7.49 16.05
CA GLN A 54 -7.01 6.41 16.86
C GLN A 54 -5.48 6.49 16.98
N SER A 55 -4.80 7.04 15.96
CA SER A 55 -3.36 7.29 15.97
C SER A 55 -2.96 8.54 16.75
N GLY A 56 -3.93 9.29 17.29
CA GLY A 56 -3.71 10.51 18.08
C GLY A 56 -3.25 11.70 17.25
N TYR A 57 -3.69 11.80 15.98
CA TYR A 57 -3.48 12.95 15.10
C TYR A 57 -4.74 13.80 14.98
N ILE A 58 -4.58 15.07 14.62
CA ILE A 58 -5.68 15.99 14.44
C ILE A 58 -6.28 15.77 13.05
N LEU A 59 -7.57 15.43 13.02
CA LEU A 59 -8.32 15.20 11.80
C LEU A 59 -9.15 16.43 11.43
N HIS A 60 -9.07 16.84 10.17
CA HIS A 60 -9.93 17.81 9.52
C HIS A 60 -10.66 17.13 8.37
N VAL A 61 -11.99 17.18 8.38
CA VAL A 61 -12.81 16.49 7.39
C VAL A 61 -13.34 17.51 6.37
N LEU A 62 -12.98 17.33 5.10
CA LEU A 62 -13.60 18.05 4.00
C LEU A 62 -15.02 17.51 3.76
N PRO A 63 -15.97 18.38 3.38
CA PRO A 63 -17.37 17.99 3.22
C PRO A 63 -17.54 16.85 2.21
N ARG A 64 -18.49 15.96 2.52
CA ARG A 64 -19.01 15.01 1.53
C ARG A 64 -19.66 15.78 0.38
N ALA A 65 -19.39 15.34 -0.84
CA ALA A 65 -20.04 15.92 -2.01
C ALA A 65 -20.59 14.79 -2.90
N THR A 66 -21.68 15.08 -3.59
CA THR A 66 -22.13 14.24 -4.69
C THR A 66 -21.12 14.37 -5.84
N MET A 67 -20.82 13.26 -6.49
CA MET A 67 -19.91 13.23 -7.65
C MET A 67 -20.34 14.28 -8.70
N GLU A 68 -19.46 15.23 -9.00
CA GLU A 68 -19.75 16.22 -10.03
C GLU A 68 -19.61 15.61 -11.43
N VAL A 69 -20.50 16.03 -12.33
CA VAL A 69 -20.54 15.53 -13.72
C VAL A 69 -19.28 15.95 -14.45
N GLY A 70 -18.69 15.01 -15.21
CA GLY A 70 -17.50 15.25 -16.03
C GLY A 70 -16.19 14.86 -15.38
N LEU A 71 -16.17 14.46 -14.10
CA LEU A 71 -14.98 13.91 -13.47
C LEU A 71 -14.76 12.46 -13.93
N THR A 72 -13.56 12.15 -14.42
CA THR A 72 -13.17 10.83 -14.91
C THR A 72 -11.82 10.38 -14.36
N GLY A 73 -11.54 9.08 -14.40
CA GLY A 73 -10.28 8.52 -13.92
C GLY A 73 -10.01 8.89 -12.46
N TYR A 74 -8.77 9.23 -12.14
CA TYR A 74 -8.39 9.59 -10.77
C TYR A 74 -9.01 10.91 -10.28
N ALA A 75 -9.37 11.84 -11.18
CA ALA A 75 -10.07 13.08 -10.79
C ALA A 75 -11.42 12.78 -10.11
N ALA A 76 -12.08 11.70 -10.46
CA ALA A 76 -13.32 11.26 -9.85
C ALA A 76 -13.16 10.87 -8.35
N TRP A 77 -11.96 10.56 -7.91
CA TRP A 77 -11.69 10.22 -6.50
C TRP A 77 -11.98 11.36 -5.54
N LEU A 78 -11.82 12.62 -5.98
CA LEU A 78 -12.14 13.80 -5.16
C LEU A 78 -13.64 14.03 -5.02
N THR A 79 -14.49 13.49 -5.90
CA THR A 79 -15.93 13.79 -6.04
C THR A 79 -16.25 15.24 -6.41
N VAL A 80 -15.26 16.13 -6.35
CA VAL A 80 -15.34 17.56 -6.70
C VAL A 80 -14.19 17.93 -7.64
N PRO A 81 -14.28 19.03 -8.41
CA PRO A 81 -13.15 19.55 -9.16
C PRO A 81 -11.98 19.89 -8.23
N TRP A 82 -10.75 19.71 -8.72
CA TRP A 82 -9.54 19.99 -7.94
C TRP A 82 -9.48 21.43 -7.38
N ARG A 83 -10.05 22.40 -8.09
CA ARG A 83 -10.10 23.80 -7.61
C ARG A 83 -10.93 23.93 -6.32
N ARG A 84 -12.07 23.28 -6.27
CA ARG A 84 -12.89 23.27 -5.07
C ARG A 84 -12.19 22.54 -3.91
N ASP A 85 -11.50 21.43 -4.20
CA ASP A 85 -10.69 20.74 -3.19
C ASP A 85 -9.55 21.66 -2.68
N ALA A 86 -8.89 22.40 -3.57
CA ALA A 86 -7.87 23.35 -3.20
C ALA A 86 -8.42 24.51 -2.34
N GLU A 87 -9.58 25.06 -2.68
CA GLU A 87 -10.24 26.12 -1.90
C GLU A 87 -10.63 25.64 -0.50
N GLU A 88 -11.24 24.47 -0.40
CA GLU A 88 -11.62 23.86 0.88
C GLU A 88 -10.39 23.54 1.74
N THR A 89 -9.34 22.97 1.14
CA THR A 89 -8.06 22.70 1.83
C THR A 89 -7.36 23.99 2.26
N ARG A 90 -7.39 25.02 1.42
CA ARG A 90 -6.84 26.35 1.73
C ARG A 90 -7.51 26.98 2.94
N ALA A 91 -8.84 26.89 3.03
CA ALA A 91 -9.59 27.42 4.18
C ALA A 91 -9.14 26.77 5.49
N LEU A 92 -8.91 25.46 5.48
CA LEU A 92 -8.41 24.73 6.65
C LEU A 92 -6.96 25.12 6.97
N LEU A 93 -6.07 25.19 5.97
CA LEU A 93 -4.68 25.63 6.19
C LEU A 93 -4.59 27.03 6.78
N LEU A 94 -5.45 27.96 6.36
CA LEU A 94 -5.50 29.30 6.95
C LEU A 94 -5.93 29.26 8.43
N SER A 95 -6.80 28.35 8.82
CA SER A 95 -7.23 28.17 10.22
C SER A 95 -6.18 27.46 11.07
N ILE A 96 -5.45 26.49 10.50
CA ILE A 96 -4.34 25.77 11.15
C ILE A 96 -3.15 26.71 11.34
N GLY A 97 -2.97 27.68 10.44
CA GLY A 97 -1.78 28.52 10.31
C GLY A 97 -0.75 27.90 9.35
N GLN A 98 0.31 28.66 9.04
CA GLN A 98 1.33 28.23 8.09
C GLN A 98 1.89 26.85 8.44
N ALA A 99 1.86 25.91 7.47
CA ALA A 99 2.45 24.60 7.61
C ALA A 99 3.96 24.62 7.31
N ASP A 100 4.77 23.95 8.11
CA ASP A 100 6.19 23.73 7.80
C ASP A 100 6.34 22.72 6.65
N LEU A 101 5.42 21.74 6.60
CA LEU A 101 5.40 20.69 5.58
C LEU A 101 3.95 20.32 5.24
N LEU A 102 3.62 20.39 3.95
CA LEU A 102 2.39 19.83 3.39
C LEU A 102 2.73 18.53 2.66
N VAL A 103 2.24 17.42 3.15
CA VAL A 103 2.37 16.10 2.50
C VAL A 103 1.11 15.83 1.68
N VAL A 104 1.30 15.51 0.41
CA VAL A 104 0.20 15.25 -0.55
C VAL A 104 0.33 13.83 -1.07
N ASP A 105 -0.72 13.05 -0.88
CA ASP A 105 -0.80 11.67 -1.37
C ASP A 105 -2.15 11.43 -2.03
N SER A 106 -2.24 11.77 -3.31
CA SER A 106 -3.46 11.60 -4.10
C SER A 106 -3.15 11.60 -5.59
N TYR A 107 -3.64 10.61 -6.32
CA TYR A 107 -3.50 10.54 -7.78
C TYR A 107 -4.34 11.60 -8.52
N ALA A 108 -5.29 12.22 -7.83
CA ALA A 108 -6.16 13.25 -8.38
C ALA A 108 -5.59 14.67 -8.29
N LEU A 109 -4.47 14.86 -7.58
CA LEU A 109 -3.85 16.16 -7.35
C LEU A 109 -2.55 16.29 -8.14
N ASP A 110 -2.29 17.48 -8.65
CA ASP A 110 -1.14 17.79 -9.50
C ASP A 110 -0.55 19.17 -9.20
N ILE A 111 0.36 19.60 -10.06
CA ILE A 111 1.05 20.91 -10.01
C ILE A 111 0.08 22.09 -9.87
N ALA A 112 -1.13 22.03 -10.44
CA ALA A 112 -2.08 23.14 -10.37
C ALA A 112 -2.62 23.31 -8.96
N TRP A 113 -2.99 22.20 -8.31
CA TRP A 113 -3.43 22.19 -6.92
C TRP A 113 -2.31 22.57 -5.95
N GLU A 114 -1.11 22.06 -6.16
CA GLU A 114 0.05 22.33 -5.30
C GLU A 114 0.44 23.80 -5.32
N LYS A 115 0.43 24.44 -6.50
CA LYS A 115 0.71 25.87 -6.66
C LYS A 115 -0.28 26.78 -5.93
N GLU A 116 -1.57 26.40 -5.89
CA GLU A 116 -2.59 27.15 -5.13
C GLU A 116 -2.30 27.15 -3.62
N LEU A 117 -1.70 26.07 -3.10
CA LEU A 117 -1.43 25.91 -1.68
C LEU A 117 0.01 26.26 -1.28
N ARG A 118 0.92 26.41 -2.25
CA ARG A 118 2.32 26.78 -2.03
C ARG A 118 2.52 27.99 -1.11
N PRO A 119 1.74 29.08 -1.20
CA PRO A 119 1.90 30.24 -0.31
C PRO A 119 1.62 29.98 1.18
N LEU A 120 0.96 28.85 1.51
CA LEU A 120 0.53 28.50 2.87
C LEU A 120 1.43 27.47 3.54
N THR A 121 2.46 27.00 2.85
CA THR A 121 3.41 26.01 3.37
C THR A 121 4.85 26.36 3.05
N THR A 122 5.76 25.97 3.92
CA THR A 122 7.19 26.16 3.68
C THR A 122 7.72 25.17 2.65
N ARG A 123 7.26 23.90 2.73
CA ARG A 123 7.67 22.81 1.82
C ARG A 123 6.48 21.94 1.45
N ILE A 124 6.52 21.41 0.24
CA ILE A 124 5.56 20.39 -0.25
C ILE A 124 6.29 19.07 -0.45
N PHE A 125 5.75 18.01 0.12
CA PHE A 125 6.20 16.63 -0.04
C PHE A 125 5.11 15.84 -0.75
N VAL A 126 5.39 15.37 -1.95
CA VAL A 126 4.46 14.54 -2.73
C VAL A 126 4.84 13.08 -2.61
N ILE A 127 3.86 12.22 -2.35
CA ILE A 127 3.96 10.76 -2.52
C ILE A 127 3.25 10.42 -3.83
N ASP A 128 4.01 9.99 -4.82
CA ASP A 128 3.52 9.62 -6.15
C ASP A 128 4.25 8.37 -6.66
N ASP A 129 3.54 7.50 -7.37
CA ASP A 129 4.10 6.30 -7.99
C ASP A 129 3.59 6.08 -9.43
N LEU A 130 2.84 7.06 -9.96
CA LEU A 130 2.36 7.03 -11.34
C LEU A 130 3.35 7.64 -12.33
N ALA A 131 4.07 8.69 -11.96
CA ALA A 131 4.99 9.46 -12.80
C ALA A 131 4.35 9.89 -14.15
N ASN A 132 3.10 10.32 -14.12
CA ASN A 132 2.30 10.65 -15.31
C ASN A 132 1.79 12.09 -15.33
N ARG A 133 2.13 12.90 -14.31
CA ARG A 133 1.73 14.30 -14.17
C ARG A 133 2.83 15.14 -13.52
N ARG A 134 2.74 16.44 -13.70
CA ARG A 134 3.73 17.40 -13.14
C ARG A 134 3.39 17.73 -11.69
N HIS A 135 4.43 18.01 -10.89
CA HIS A 135 4.34 18.42 -9.49
C HIS A 135 5.15 19.69 -9.23
N ASP A 136 4.69 20.51 -8.29
CA ASP A 136 5.40 21.65 -7.70
C ASP A 136 5.77 21.29 -6.26
N CYS A 137 6.75 20.41 -6.09
CA CYS A 137 7.14 19.90 -4.79
C CYS A 137 8.64 20.07 -4.50
N ASP A 138 8.98 20.07 -3.21
CA ASP A 138 10.37 20.13 -2.72
C ASP A 138 10.95 18.73 -2.49
N ILE A 139 10.07 17.74 -2.21
CA ILE A 139 10.42 16.34 -2.05
C ILE A 139 9.36 15.51 -2.78
N LEU A 140 9.81 14.51 -3.53
CA LEU A 140 8.92 13.49 -4.11
C LEU A 140 9.38 12.10 -3.67
N LEU A 141 8.45 11.31 -3.16
CA LEU A 141 8.65 9.91 -2.80
C LEU A 141 7.91 9.00 -3.77
N ASP A 142 8.67 8.18 -4.49
CA ASP A 142 8.18 6.97 -5.15
C ASP A 142 8.91 5.76 -4.56
N GLN A 143 8.24 5.06 -3.66
CA GLN A 143 8.83 3.92 -2.95
C GLN A 143 8.93 2.64 -3.80
N ASN A 144 8.35 2.66 -5.00
CA ASN A 144 8.33 1.50 -5.87
C ASN A 144 9.67 1.29 -6.59
N PHE A 145 9.96 0.04 -6.88
CA PHE A 145 11.10 -0.32 -7.71
C PHE A 145 10.74 -0.25 -9.18
N TYR A 146 11.62 0.41 -9.95
CA TYR A 146 11.58 0.41 -11.42
C TYR A 146 13.00 0.28 -11.97
N LEU A 147 13.16 -0.43 -13.08
CA LEU A 147 14.48 -0.63 -13.71
C LEU A 147 15.20 0.67 -14.07
N HIS A 148 14.45 1.72 -14.38
CA HIS A 148 14.99 3.04 -14.77
C HIS A 148 14.37 4.14 -13.93
N GLN A 149 14.28 3.94 -12.62
CA GLN A 149 13.61 4.85 -11.69
C GLN A 149 14.17 6.28 -11.71
N GLU A 150 15.47 6.44 -12.00
CA GLU A 150 16.15 7.74 -12.05
C GLU A 150 15.63 8.68 -13.15
N ARG A 151 14.91 8.14 -14.16
CA ARG A 151 14.36 8.91 -15.28
C ARG A 151 12.86 9.18 -15.14
N ARG A 152 12.18 8.52 -14.20
CA ARG A 152 10.71 8.53 -14.11
C ARG A 152 10.13 9.93 -13.93
N TYR A 153 10.78 10.79 -13.15
CA TYR A 153 10.30 12.13 -12.83
C TYR A 153 11.03 13.24 -13.58
N GLN A 154 11.81 12.90 -14.60
CA GLN A 154 12.53 13.88 -15.41
C GLN A 154 11.52 14.80 -16.14
N GLY A 155 11.60 16.12 -15.89
CA GLY A 155 10.67 17.12 -16.43
C GLY A 155 9.28 17.13 -15.78
N LEU A 156 9.03 16.26 -14.77
CA LEU A 156 7.78 16.23 -14.02
C LEU A 156 7.86 16.97 -12.69
N VAL A 157 9.05 17.25 -12.18
CA VAL A 157 9.29 17.99 -10.93
C VAL A 157 10.30 19.10 -11.15
N PRO A 158 10.39 20.12 -10.25
CA PRO A 158 11.46 21.11 -10.28
C PRO A 158 12.84 20.44 -10.18
N GLU A 159 13.86 21.04 -10.83
CA GLU A 159 15.24 20.53 -10.76
C GLU A 159 15.81 20.49 -9.33
N THR A 160 15.29 21.35 -8.45
CA THR A 160 15.66 21.41 -7.03
C THR A 160 14.93 20.38 -6.15
N CYS A 161 14.00 19.60 -6.71
CA CYS A 161 13.24 18.61 -5.98
C CYS A 161 14.12 17.44 -5.53
N GLU A 162 14.08 17.13 -4.23
CA GLU A 162 14.70 15.93 -3.67
C GLU A 162 13.89 14.70 -4.08
N LEU A 163 14.46 13.83 -4.91
CA LEU A 163 13.83 12.58 -5.33
C LEU A 163 14.21 11.43 -4.39
N ARG A 164 13.20 10.83 -3.77
CA ARG A 164 13.31 9.62 -2.93
C ARG A 164 12.73 8.44 -3.70
N LEU A 165 13.56 7.74 -4.46
CA LEU A 165 13.13 6.70 -5.37
C LEU A 165 13.57 5.31 -4.92
N GLY A 166 12.65 4.36 -5.00
CA GLY A 166 12.89 2.95 -4.79
C GLY A 166 12.66 2.44 -3.36
N PRO A 167 12.76 1.11 -3.16
CA PRO A 167 12.39 0.41 -1.92
C PRO A 167 13.15 0.84 -0.68
N LYS A 168 14.34 1.41 -0.82
CA LYS A 168 15.11 1.94 0.33
C LYS A 168 14.40 3.08 1.05
N PHE A 169 13.41 3.70 0.40
CA PHE A 169 12.57 4.74 0.97
C PHE A 169 11.16 4.25 1.29
N ALA A 170 10.92 2.94 1.25
CA ALA A 170 9.62 2.38 1.55
C ALA A 170 9.15 2.78 2.96
N LEU A 171 7.90 3.23 3.03
CA LEU A 171 7.25 3.61 4.27
C LEU A 171 6.81 2.33 5.01
N LEU A 172 7.71 1.78 5.81
CA LEU A 172 7.45 0.60 6.62
C LEU A 172 7.04 1.00 8.04
N ARG A 173 6.03 0.32 8.58
CA ARG A 173 5.59 0.48 9.97
C ARG A 173 6.67 0.00 10.94
N GLU A 174 6.69 0.54 12.16
CA GLU A 174 7.68 0.22 13.19
C GLU A 174 7.79 -1.28 13.45
N GLU A 175 6.66 -2.01 13.44
CA GLU A 175 6.62 -3.45 13.64
C GLU A 175 7.58 -4.23 12.72
N PHE A 176 7.81 -3.76 11.48
CA PHE A 176 8.74 -4.41 10.56
C PHE A 176 10.19 -4.25 10.98
N TYR A 177 10.57 -3.08 11.50
CA TYR A 177 11.91 -2.85 12.03
C TYR A 177 12.17 -3.68 13.29
N GLU A 178 11.17 -3.81 14.18
CA GLU A 178 11.31 -4.65 15.38
C GLU A 178 11.41 -6.13 15.02
N ILE A 179 10.56 -6.62 14.12
CA ILE A 179 10.62 -8.02 13.66
C ILE A 179 11.92 -8.30 12.91
N LYS A 180 12.48 -7.33 12.17
CA LYS A 180 13.75 -7.49 11.45
C LYS A 180 14.92 -7.84 12.39
N LYS A 181 14.90 -7.34 13.63
CA LYS A 181 15.93 -7.63 14.64
C LYS A 181 15.95 -9.10 15.08
N VAL A 182 14.79 -9.76 14.99
CA VAL A 182 14.57 -11.16 15.36
C VAL A 182 14.16 -12.02 14.15
N GLN A 183 14.48 -11.56 12.95
CA GLN A 183 14.14 -12.25 11.71
C GLN A 183 14.70 -13.67 11.71
N ARG A 184 13.85 -14.65 11.44
CA ARG A 184 14.28 -16.02 11.27
C ARG A 184 14.91 -16.25 9.90
N LEU A 185 15.87 -17.16 9.83
CA LEU A 185 16.33 -17.69 8.55
C LEU A 185 15.27 -18.61 7.96
N ARG A 186 15.05 -18.50 6.66
CA ARG A 186 14.15 -19.38 5.90
C ARG A 186 14.96 -20.45 5.23
N GLU A 187 15.01 -21.64 5.85
CA GLU A 187 15.76 -22.78 5.37
C GLU A 187 14.85 -24.01 5.30
N GLY A 188 15.05 -24.83 4.26
CA GLY A 188 14.35 -26.09 4.10
C GLY A 188 12.94 -25.96 3.52
N ASN A 189 12.08 -26.93 3.87
CA ASN A 189 10.76 -27.07 3.29
C ASN A 189 9.78 -25.97 3.73
N ILE A 190 8.88 -25.59 2.85
CA ILE A 190 7.76 -24.67 3.14
C ILE A 190 6.84 -25.34 4.16
N ARG A 191 6.64 -24.68 5.30
CA ARG A 191 5.76 -25.08 6.39
C ARG A 191 4.63 -24.09 6.65
N ASN A 192 4.86 -22.82 6.32
CA ASN A 192 3.90 -21.74 6.54
C ASN A 192 3.75 -20.92 5.26
N ILE A 193 2.54 -20.84 4.74
CA ILE A 193 2.17 -19.97 3.62
C ILE A 193 1.30 -18.83 4.14
N LEU A 194 1.64 -17.61 3.79
CA LEU A 194 0.82 -16.43 4.04
C LEU A 194 0.03 -16.05 2.79
N VAL A 195 -1.28 -15.90 2.92
CA VAL A 195 -2.16 -15.39 1.85
C VAL A 195 -2.68 -14.03 2.28
N PHE A 196 -2.29 -12.96 1.56
CA PHE A 196 -2.73 -11.61 1.83
C PHE A 196 -2.75 -10.74 0.57
N TYR A 197 -3.94 -10.41 0.07
CA TYR A 197 -4.17 -9.58 -1.13
C TYR A 197 -4.57 -8.12 -0.80
N GLY A 198 -4.27 -7.67 0.43
CA GLY A 198 -4.54 -6.29 0.86
C GLY A 198 -5.85 -6.14 1.62
N GLY A 199 -6.23 -4.89 1.89
CA GLY A 199 -7.35 -4.57 2.78
C GLY A 199 -8.73 -4.85 2.23
N SER A 200 -8.96 -4.66 0.93
CA SER A 200 -10.28 -4.76 0.29
C SER A 200 -10.43 -5.99 -0.61
N ASP A 201 -9.40 -6.35 -1.40
CA ASP A 201 -9.41 -7.51 -2.32
C ASP A 201 -10.74 -7.68 -3.07
N LEU A 202 -11.14 -6.66 -3.83
CA LEU A 202 -12.44 -6.59 -4.51
C LEU A 202 -12.61 -7.70 -5.57
N THR A 203 -11.51 -8.18 -6.16
CA THR A 203 -11.47 -9.25 -7.15
C THR A 203 -11.53 -10.66 -6.53
N ASN A 204 -11.50 -10.74 -5.20
CA ASN A 204 -11.50 -12.00 -4.44
C ASN A 204 -10.33 -12.95 -4.80
N GLU A 205 -9.15 -12.38 -4.99
CA GLU A 205 -7.94 -13.16 -5.27
C GLU A 205 -7.55 -14.05 -4.09
N THR A 206 -7.90 -13.65 -2.87
CA THR A 206 -7.76 -14.51 -1.67
C THR A 206 -8.46 -15.84 -1.89
N MET A 207 -9.75 -15.85 -2.28
CA MET A 207 -10.49 -17.10 -2.49
C MET A 207 -9.89 -17.93 -3.62
N LYS A 208 -9.46 -17.31 -4.73
CA LYS A 208 -8.78 -17.97 -5.83
C LYS A 208 -7.50 -18.69 -5.34
N ALA A 209 -6.67 -18.00 -4.54
CA ALA A 209 -5.48 -18.59 -3.93
C ALA A 209 -5.81 -19.77 -2.99
N LEU A 210 -6.86 -19.64 -2.16
CA LEU A 210 -7.26 -20.72 -1.25
C LEU A 210 -7.71 -21.97 -2.00
N ARG A 211 -8.51 -21.82 -3.06
CA ARG A 211 -8.93 -22.95 -3.90
C ARG A 211 -7.72 -23.61 -4.56
N SER A 212 -6.77 -22.82 -5.07
CA SER A 212 -5.53 -23.33 -5.64
C SER A 212 -4.74 -24.18 -4.63
N LEU A 213 -4.63 -23.71 -3.38
CA LEU A 213 -3.90 -24.40 -2.33
C LEU A 213 -4.56 -25.72 -1.91
N THR A 214 -5.89 -25.84 -1.96
CA THR A 214 -6.57 -27.11 -1.63
C THR A 214 -6.30 -28.24 -2.63
N THR A 215 -5.85 -27.91 -3.85
CA THR A 215 -5.47 -28.92 -4.86
C THR A 215 -4.09 -29.54 -4.59
N LEU A 216 -3.33 -28.97 -3.64
CA LEU A 216 -2.00 -29.44 -3.25
C LEU A 216 -2.06 -30.30 -1.98
N SER A 217 -1.15 -31.26 -1.84
CA SER A 217 -1.02 -32.10 -0.65
C SER A 217 -0.32 -31.36 0.49
N LEU A 218 -0.99 -30.34 1.08
CA LEU A 218 -0.43 -29.45 2.10
C LEU A 218 -0.68 -29.92 3.55
N ARG A 219 -0.70 -31.25 3.83
CA ARG A 219 -1.05 -31.80 5.15
C ARG A 219 -0.17 -31.28 6.31
N SER A 220 1.08 -30.96 6.03
CA SER A 220 2.07 -30.44 7.01
C SER A 220 2.35 -28.94 6.86
N VAL A 221 1.57 -28.23 6.05
CA VAL A 221 1.75 -26.79 5.77
C VAL A 221 0.58 -26.02 6.39
N THR A 222 0.89 -25.06 7.23
CA THR A 222 -0.10 -24.11 7.74
C THR A 222 -0.31 -22.97 6.72
N VAL A 223 -1.57 -22.65 6.45
CA VAL A 223 -1.94 -21.52 5.57
C VAL A 223 -2.56 -20.42 6.43
N ASN A 224 -1.82 -19.34 6.63
CA ASN A 224 -2.30 -18.15 7.32
C ASN A 224 -2.99 -17.22 6.33
N VAL A 225 -4.28 -17.01 6.50
CA VAL A 225 -5.12 -16.22 5.60
C VAL A 225 -5.48 -14.90 6.29
N VAL A 226 -4.99 -13.80 5.76
CA VAL A 226 -5.26 -12.46 6.31
C VAL A 226 -6.16 -11.69 5.36
N VAL A 227 -7.25 -11.11 5.89
CA VAL A 227 -8.14 -10.21 5.16
C VAL A 227 -8.30 -8.89 5.91
N GLY A 228 -8.56 -7.82 5.20
CA GLY A 228 -8.91 -6.54 5.82
C GLY A 228 -10.37 -6.50 6.27
N GLY A 229 -10.67 -5.60 7.21
CA GLY A 229 -12.05 -5.40 7.69
C GLY A 229 -13.02 -4.90 6.61
N SER A 230 -12.52 -4.26 5.56
CA SER A 230 -13.29 -3.77 4.41
C SER A 230 -13.46 -4.79 3.28
N ASN A 231 -12.87 -6.00 3.39
CA ASN A 231 -13.02 -7.04 2.38
C ASN A 231 -14.48 -7.53 2.31
N PRO A 232 -15.19 -7.38 1.17
CA PRO A 232 -16.59 -7.78 1.04
C PRO A 232 -16.79 -9.30 1.10
N HIS A 233 -15.73 -10.08 0.81
CA HIS A 233 -15.75 -11.55 0.76
C HIS A 233 -15.32 -12.21 2.08
N ARG A 234 -15.03 -11.41 3.13
CA ARG A 234 -14.46 -11.93 4.40
C ARG A 234 -15.26 -13.06 5.04
N GLY A 235 -16.60 -13.03 4.93
CA GLY A 235 -17.48 -14.09 5.48
C GLY A 235 -17.29 -15.41 4.73
N GLU A 236 -17.35 -15.37 3.40
CA GLU A 236 -17.12 -16.53 2.54
C GLU A 236 -15.72 -17.15 2.76
N ILE A 237 -14.70 -16.29 2.84
CA ILE A 237 -13.32 -16.72 3.09
C ILE A 237 -13.20 -17.38 4.47
N GLN A 238 -13.83 -16.80 5.50
CA GLN A 238 -13.83 -17.38 6.83
C GLN A 238 -14.47 -18.78 6.86
N ASP A 239 -15.62 -18.93 6.22
CA ASP A 239 -16.35 -20.21 6.16
C ASP A 239 -15.57 -21.26 5.37
N PHE A 240 -14.88 -20.83 4.29
CA PHE A 240 -13.99 -21.71 3.54
C PHE A 240 -12.82 -22.20 4.41
N CYS A 241 -12.16 -21.31 5.14
CA CYS A 241 -11.04 -21.65 6.02
C CYS A 241 -11.46 -22.63 7.12
N ARG A 242 -12.66 -22.48 7.69
CA ARG A 242 -13.20 -23.40 8.73
C ARG A 242 -13.33 -24.84 8.26
N GLN A 243 -13.46 -25.08 6.95
CA GLN A 243 -13.58 -26.42 6.38
C GLN A 243 -12.21 -27.09 6.17
N GLN A 244 -11.12 -26.37 6.37
CA GLN A 244 -9.75 -26.84 6.17
C GLN A 244 -9.01 -26.86 7.51
N SER A 245 -8.49 -28.02 7.92
CA SER A 245 -7.84 -28.20 9.23
C SER A 245 -6.52 -27.44 9.42
N ASN A 246 -5.89 -27.03 8.32
CA ASN A 246 -4.59 -26.35 8.29
C ASN A 246 -4.66 -24.90 7.83
N PHE A 247 -5.88 -24.31 7.66
CA PHE A 247 -6.06 -22.91 7.30
C PHE A 247 -6.45 -22.09 8.54
N CYS A 248 -5.67 -21.04 8.81
CA CYS A 248 -5.89 -20.13 9.92
C CYS A 248 -6.36 -18.78 9.39
N TYR A 249 -7.60 -18.39 9.71
CA TYR A 249 -8.21 -17.13 9.26
C TYR A 249 -7.95 -16.01 10.26
N PHE A 250 -7.51 -14.86 9.75
CA PHE A 250 -7.31 -13.62 10.50
C PHE A 250 -8.00 -12.45 9.79
N CYS A 251 -8.71 -11.63 10.55
CA CYS A 251 -9.32 -10.41 10.03
C CYS A 251 -8.73 -9.20 10.76
N GLN A 252 -8.19 -8.25 10.00
CA GLN A 252 -7.69 -6.98 10.52
C GLN A 252 -6.64 -7.16 11.63
N VAL A 253 -5.55 -7.87 11.31
CA VAL A 253 -4.46 -8.12 12.26
C VAL A 253 -3.75 -6.84 12.66
N SER A 254 -3.34 -6.73 13.92
CA SER A 254 -2.59 -5.60 14.45
C SER A 254 -1.10 -5.64 14.09
N CYS A 255 -0.54 -6.83 13.89
CA CYS A 255 0.87 -7.05 13.55
C CYS A 255 1.01 -8.09 12.44
N ILE A 256 1.01 -7.64 11.17
CA ILE A 256 1.20 -8.55 10.05
C ILE A 256 2.67 -8.93 9.87
N ALA A 257 3.60 -8.13 10.38
CA ALA A 257 5.03 -8.40 10.30
C ALA A 257 5.41 -9.72 10.98
N ALA A 258 4.73 -10.07 12.08
CA ALA A 258 4.94 -11.36 12.75
C ALA A 258 4.54 -12.54 11.85
N LEU A 259 3.35 -12.48 11.23
CA LEU A 259 2.89 -13.51 10.29
C LEU A 259 3.79 -13.61 9.06
N MET A 260 4.28 -12.47 8.53
CA MET A 260 5.24 -12.45 7.43
C MET A 260 6.59 -13.05 7.82
N ASN A 261 7.03 -12.85 9.07
CA ASN A 261 8.28 -13.45 9.56
C ASN A 261 8.16 -14.97 9.74
N GLU A 262 7.00 -15.46 10.15
CA GLU A 262 6.73 -16.89 10.30
C GLU A 262 6.53 -17.61 8.96
N ALA A 263 6.10 -16.91 7.93
CA ALA A 263 5.84 -17.48 6.63
C ALA A 263 7.14 -17.85 5.88
N ASP A 264 7.08 -18.94 5.12
CA ASP A 264 8.13 -19.38 4.20
C ASP A 264 7.88 -18.89 2.77
N LEU A 265 6.60 -18.72 2.42
CA LEU A 265 6.12 -18.24 1.14
C LEU A 265 4.91 -17.34 1.35
N SER A 266 4.76 -16.31 0.51
CA SER A 266 3.57 -15.47 0.49
C SER A 266 2.90 -15.46 -0.87
N LEU A 267 1.57 -15.52 -0.88
CA LEU A 267 0.73 -15.20 -2.02
C LEU A 267 0.03 -13.87 -1.77
N GLY A 268 0.12 -12.94 -2.72
CA GLY A 268 -0.48 -11.63 -2.48
C GLY A 268 -0.45 -10.67 -3.65
N ALA A 269 -0.97 -9.46 -3.40
CA ALA A 269 -1.06 -8.41 -4.39
C ALA A 269 0.26 -7.65 -4.61
N GLY A 270 0.33 -6.97 -5.76
CA GLY A 270 1.45 -6.12 -6.19
C GLY A 270 1.49 -4.73 -5.57
N GLY A 271 0.76 -4.48 -4.48
CA GLY A 271 0.72 -3.19 -3.79
C GLY A 271 1.90 -2.96 -2.83
N THR A 272 1.74 -1.99 -1.94
CA THR A 272 2.79 -1.56 -0.97
C THR A 272 3.34 -2.70 -0.11
N THR A 273 2.57 -3.76 0.10
CA THR A 273 2.99 -4.95 0.86
C THR A 273 4.12 -5.74 0.20
N ILE A 274 4.44 -5.50 -1.09
CA ILE A 274 5.65 -6.03 -1.71
C ILE A 274 6.89 -5.61 -0.91
N TRP A 275 6.95 -4.35 -0.48
CA TRP A 275 8.11 -3.81 0.23
C TRP A 275 8.21 -4.34 1.65
N GLU A 276 7.07 -4.61 2.29
CA GLU A 276 7.00 -5.27 3.60
C GLU A 276 7.56 -6.69 3.51
N ARG A 277 7.13 -7.47 2.53
CA ARG A 277 7.63 -8.84 2.27
C ARG A 277 9.11 -8.83 1.86
N HIS A 278 9.50 -7.94 0.96
CA HIS A 278 10.89 -7.80 0.52
C HIS A 278 11.82 -7.43 1.66
N PHE A 279 11.42 -6.49 2.53
CA PHE A 279 12.20 -6.08 3.70
C PHE A 279 12.49 -7.24 4.65
N LEU A 280 11.53 -8.14 4.84
CA LEU A 280 11.70 -9.36 5.62
C LEU A 280 12.27 -10.54 4.82
N GLY A 281 12.65 -10.35 3.56
CA GLY A 281 13.18 -11.40 2.70
C GLY A 281 12.20 -12.56 2.50
N LEU A 282 10.87 -12.30 2.49
CA LEU A 282 9.84 -13.31 2.31
C LEU A 282 9.59 -13.57 0.82
N PRO A 283 9.89 -14.78 0.30
CA PRO A 283 9.59 -15.16 -1.07
C PRO A 283 8.11 -14.96 -1.37
N SER A 284 7.80 -14.41 -2.55
CA SER A 284 6.43 -13.98 -2.84
C SER A 284 6.02 -14.32 -4.26
N ILE A 285 4.85 -14.97 -4.36
CA ILE A 285 4.09 -15.13 -5.60
C ILE A 285 3.08 -14.00 -5.64
N VAL A 286 3.11 -13.20 -6.71
CA VAL A 286 2.39 -11.92 -6.79
C VAL A 286 1.48 -11.88 -7.99
N THR A 287 0.26 -11.37 -7.78
CA THR A 287 -0.72 -11.06 -8.82
C THR A 287 -1.03 -9.55 -8.77
N ALA A 288 -1.01 -8.87 -9.91
CA ALA A 288 -1.43 -7.47 -9.98
C ALA A 288 -2.97 -7.38 -9.97
N ILE A 289 -3.52 -6.69 -8.97
CA ILE A 289 -4.96 -6.47 -8.80
C ILE A 289 -5.41 -5.07 -9.23
N ALA A 290 -4.48 -4.23 -9.68
CA ALA A 290 -4.72 -2.88 -10.18
C ALA A 290 -3.67 -2.52 -11.22
N GLU A 291 -4.05 -1.66 -12.16
CA GLU A 291 -3.21 -1.26 -13.31
C GLU A 291 -1.85 -0.67 -12.89
N ASN A 292 -1.84 0.18 -11.85
CA ASN A 292 -0.61 0.79 -11.32
C ASN A 292 0.37 -0.21 -10.69
N GLN A 293 -0.04 -1.46 -10.47
CA GLN A 293 0.82 -2.53 -9.94
C GLN A 293 1.57 -3.29 -11.04
N ILE A 294 1.07 -3.28 -12.29
CA ILE A 294 1.57 -4.13 -13.38
C ILE A 294 3.05 -3.87 -13.60
N LYS A 295 3.43 -2.62 -13.90
CA LYS A 295 4.81 -2.27 -14.22
C LYS A 295 5.79 -2.53 -13.06
N VAL A 296 5.36 -2.26 -11.83
CA VAL A 296 6.17 -2.57 -10.63
C VAL A 296 6.43 -4.07 -10.52
N CYS A 297 5.39 -4.89 -10.72
CA CYS A 297 5.51 -6.34 -10.64
C CYS A 297 6.40 -6.92 -11.75
N GLU A 298 6.28 -6.41 -12.99
CA GLU A 298 7.14 -6.80 -14.10
C GLU A 298 8.62 -6.50 -13.81
N ASP A 299 8.91 -5.27 -13.37
CA ASP A 299 10.28 -4.85 -13.09
C ASP A 299 10.87 -5.61 -11.89
N CYS A 300 10.09 -5.85 -10.84
CA CYS A 300 10.51 -6.68 -9.70
C CYS A 300 10.77 -8.13 -10.10
N ALA A 301 9.93 -8.70 -10.97
CA ALA A 301 10.11 -10.07 -11.44
C ALA A 301 11.36 -10.21 -12.32
N GLN A 302 11.63 -9.21 -13.16
CA GLN A 302 12.80 -9.21 -14.04
C GLN A 302 14.12 -9.28 -13.26
N VAL A 303 14.17 -8.75 -12.04
CA VAL A 303 15.36 -8.82 -11.16
C VAL A 303 15.25 -9.90 -10.08
N GLY A 304 14.24 -10.76 -10.15
CA GLY A 304 14.08 -11.89 -9.23
C GLY A 304 13.62 -11.53 -7.81
N MET A 305 13.03 -10.35 -7.60
CA MET A 305 12.50 -9.95 -6.29
C MET A 305 11.22 -10.69 -5.93
N ILE A 306 10.41 -11.04 -6.94
CA ILE A 306 9.12 -11.73 -6.79
C ILE A 306 8.92 -12.71 -7.94
N GLU A 307 8.05 -13.70 -7.77
CA GLU A 307 7.45 -14.44 -8.88
C GLU A 307 6.12 -13.77 -9.26
N TYR A 308 6.07 -13.13 -10.42
CA TYR A 308 4.90 -12.43 -10.92
C TYR A 308 4.10 -13.33 -11.86
N LEU A 309 2.82 -13.56 -11.56
CA LEU A 309 1.95 -14.42 -12.36
C LEU A 309 1.20 -13.66 -13.47
N GLY A 310 1.04 -12.35 -13.33
CA GLY A 310 0.25 -11.55 -14.26
C GLY A 310 -0.87 -10.76 -13.57
N GLU A 311 -1.76 -10.21 -14.38
CA GLU A 311 -2.95 -9.49 -13.93
C GLU A 311 -4.01 -10.46 -13.41
N ALA A 312 -4.74 -10.10 -12.36
CA ALA A 312 -5.75 -10.91 -11.69
C ALA A 312 -6.79 -11.53 -12.65
N ALA A 313 -7.19 -10.77 -13.69
CA ALA A 313 -8.15 -11.24 -14.68
C ALA A 313 -7.62 -12.39 -15.54
N ASN A 314 -6.29 -12.52 -15.67
CA ASN A 314 -5.62 -13.49 -16.54
C ASN A 314 -4.99 -14.66 -15.77
N VAL A 315 -4.91 -14.57 -14.44
CA VAL A 315 -4.33 -15.61 -13.58
C VAL A 315 -5.39 -16.59 -13.13
N SER A 316 -5.18 -17.87 -13.45
CA SER A 316 -6.07 -18.97 -13.05
C SER A 316 -5.61 -19.64 -11.75
N GLU A 317 -6.50 -20.45 -11.15
CA GLU A 317 -6.17 -21.31 -10.00
C GLU A 317 -5.03 -22.29 -10.33
N SER A 318 -4.96 -22.80 -11.57
CA SER A 318 -3.89 -23.68 -12.03
C SER A 318 -2.54 -22.99 -12.10
N ASP A 319 -2.48 -21.71 -12.45
CA ASP A 319 -1.23 -20.94 -12.50
C ASP A 319 -0.67 -20.75 -11.09
N ILE A 320 -1.52 -20.39 -10.14
CA ILE A 320 -1.14 -20.29 -8.71
C ILE A 320 -0.66 -21.64 -8.18
N THR A 321 -1.41 -22.73 -8.46
CA THR A 321 -1.02 -24.09 -8.04
C THR A 321 0.35 -24.48 -8.59
N ALA A 322 0.63 -24.20 -9.87
CA ALA A 322 1.90 -24.49 -10.50
C ALA A 322 3.05 -23.69 -9.88
N ALA A 323 2.83 -22.40 -9.59
CA ALA A 323 3.81 -21.55 -8.94
C ALA A 323 4.17 -22.03 -7.53
N VAL A 324 3.17 -22.31 -6.70
CA VAL A 324 3.39 -22.84 -5.34
C VAL A 324 4.16 -24.17 -5.39
N ARG A 325 3.81 -25.06 -6.33
CA ARG A 325 4.51 -26.34 -6.50
C ARG A 325 5.98 -26.13 -6.82
N ARG A 326 6.33 -25.21 -7.72
CA ARG A 326 7.75 -24.89 -8.03
C ARG A 326 8.54 -24.48 -6.78
N HIS A 327 7.95 -23.64 -5.93
CA HIS A 327 8.62 -23.23 -4.68
C HIS A 327 8.75 -24.39 -3.69
N MET A 328 7.80 -25.31 -3.64
CA MET A 328 7.89 -26.52 -2.78
C MET A 328 8.97 -27.48 -3.26
N ASP A 329 9.08 -27.69 -4.57
CA ASP A 329 10.07 -28.62 -5.18
C ASP A 329 11.51 -28.09 -5.00
N VAL A 330 11.76 -26.79 -5.17
CA VAL A 330 13.06 -26.17 -4.93
C VAL A 330 13.49 -26.27 -3.47
N SER A 331 12.54 -26.09 -2.54
CA SER A 331 12.81 -26.20 -1.11
C SER A 331 13.13 -27.63 -0.65
N ALA A 332 12.71 -28.64 -1.40
CA ALA A 332 12.96 -30.05 -1.10
C ALA A 332 14.35 -30.52 -1.55
N THR A 333 15.06 -29.75 -2.38
CA THR A 333 16.40 -30.10 -2.87
C THR A 333 17.43 -29.62 -1.85
N PRO A 334 18.26 -30.51 -1.23
CA PRO A 334 19.30 -30.07 -0.28
C PRO A 334 20.33 -29.18 -1.00
N PRO A 335 20.91 -28.19 -0.32
CA PRO A 335 22.01 -27.41 -0.89
C PRO A 335 23.16 -28.33 -1.27
N THR A 336 23.57 -28.28 -2.54
CA THR A 336 24.74 -29.02 -3.10
C THR A 336 26.05 -28.50 -2.55
#